data_4f87bba29b167ba56ea7f1b561df2622
#
_entry.id   4f87bba29b167ba56ea7f1b561df2622
#
_cell.length_a   1.000
_cell.length_b   1.000
_cell.length_c   1.000
_cell.angle_alpha   90.00
_cell.angle_beta   90.00
_cell.angle_gamma   90.00
#
_symmetry.space_group_name_H-M   'P 1'
#
loop_
_entity.id
_entity.type
_entity.pdbx_description
1 polymer ?
#
loop_
_entity_poly.entity_id
_entity_poly.type
_entity_poly.pdbx_seq_one_letter_code
_entity_poly.pdbx_strand_id
1 'polypeptide(L)'
;MKLRKQLAQQIVTSIKDVCQQDINFINTKGIIFASTNPKRVGEFHEIGLKVAQTGQMIEVTDQESYFGTQAGINIPFYYNCELLATIGISGNPNQVGKYALLAQKMTRLILKEHELDYLDFGRKNEASIVLHHLVEGRELDYYYLNQFLNQYHLSEKTDYRLLTFEINSQ
;
A
#
# COMPACT_ATOMS: atom_id res chain seq x y z
N MET A 1 -4.83 -4.51 -7.87
CA MET A 1 -3.54 -4.20 -7.18
C MET A 1 -3.31 -5.23 -6.08
N LYS A 2 -2.08 -5.73 -5.86
CA LYS A 2 -1.80 -6.63 -4.72
C LYS A 2 -1.01 -5.87 -3.66
N LEU A 3 -1.47 -5.88 -2.43
CA LEU A 3 -0.71 -5.34 -1.31
C LEU A 3 0.54 -6.20 -1.08
N ARG A 4 1.73 -5.63 -1.32
CA ARG A 4 3.00 -6.34 -1.15
C ARG A 4 3.27 -6.60 0.34
N LYS A 5 3.82 -7.77 0.66
CA LYS A 5 4.10 -8.20 2.05
C LYS A 5 4.93 -7.18 2.84
N GLN A 6 5.96 -6.60 2.22
CA GLN A 6 6.81 -5.60 2.88
C GLN A 6 6.04 -4.34 3.27
N LEU A 7 5.25 -3.77 2.33
CA LEU A 7 4.42 -2.60 2.61
C LEU A 7 3.36 -2.91 3.66
N ALA A 8 2.70 -4.07 3.58
CA ALA A 8 1.75 -4.52 4.58
C ALA A 8 2.39 -4.61 5.98
N GLN A 9 3.61 -5.11 6.09
CA GLN A 9 4.32 -5.20 7.36
C GLN A 9 4.68 -3.82 7.92
N GLN A 10 5.10 -2.88 7.08
CA GLN A 10 5.33 -1.48 7.48
C GLN A 10 4.04 -0.84 8.02
N ILE A 11 2.92 -1.01 7.31
CA ILE A 11 1.61 -0.49 7.72
C ILE A 11 1.20 -1.07 9.07
N VAL A 12 1.29 -2.38 9.24
CA VAL A 12 0.93 -3.07 10.49
C VAL A 12 1.75 -2.53 11.67
N THR A 13 3.06 -2.33 11.48
CA THR A 13 3.95 -1.77 12.52
C THR A 13 3.55 -0.34 12.86
N SER A 14 3.35 0.52 11.86
CA SER A 14 2.95 1.92 12.07
C SER A 14 1.62 2.06 12.81
N ILE A 15 0.65 1.16 12.52
CA ILE A 15 -0.64 1.18 13.23
C ILE A 15 -0.46 0.72 14.67
N LYS A 16 0.36 -0.31 14.93
CA LYS A 16 0.64 -0.78 16.30
C LYS A 16 1.24 0.32 17.16
N ASP A 17 2.16 1.11 16.62
CA ASP A 17 2.80 2.20 17.36
C ASP A 17 1.77 3.23 17.88
N VAL A 18 0.64 3.38 17.16
CA VAL A 18 -0.43 4.30 17.53
C VAL A 18 -1.44 3.66 18.48
N CYS A 19 -1.90 2.44 18.19
CA CYS A 19 -3.01 1.83 18.92
C CYS A 19 -2.60 0.85 20.01
N GLN A 20 -1.33 0.41 20.04
CA GLN A 20 -0.77 -0.54 21.01
C GLN A 20 -1.49 -1.91 21.01
N GLN A 21 -2.20 -2.23 19.93
CA GLN A 21 -2.93 -3.49 19.77
C GLN A 21 -2.23 -4.40 18.75
N ASP A 22 -2.46 -5.71 18.87
CA ASP A 22 -1.96 -6.63 17.86
C ASP A 22 -2.84 -6.60 16.61
N ILE A 23 -2.17 -6.51 15.45
CA ILE A 23 -2.80 -6.32 14.15
C ILE A 23 -2.32 -7.40 13.19
N ASN A 24 -3.25 -7.91 12.41
CA ASN A 24 -2.99 -8.89 11.37
C ASN A 24 -3.59 -8.43 10.05
N PHE A 25 -2.86 -8.61 8.96
CA PHE A 25 -3.39 -8.51 7.61
C PHE A 25 -3.54 -9.92 7.05
N ILE A 26 -4.77 -10.26 6.68
CA ILE A 26 -5.17 -11.58 6.21
C ILE A 26 -5.59 -11.46 4.75
N ASN A 27 -5.09 -12.35 3.89
CA ASN A 27 -5.46 -12.35 2.48
C ASN A 27 -6.83 -12.99 2.25
N THR A 28 -7.33 -12.96 1.02
CA THR A 28 -8.63 -13.53 0.63
C THR A 28 -8.73 -15.06 0.78
N LYS A 29 -7.60 -15.73 1.05
CA LYS A 29 -7.55 -17.18 1.35
C LYS A 29 -7.51 -17.47 2.86
N GLY A 30 -7.63 -16.45 3.71
CA GLY A 30 -7.56 -16.59 5.17
C GLY A 30 -6.16 -16.74 5.73
N ILE A 31 -5.11 -16.45 4.98
CA ILE A 31 -3.72 -16.56 5.45
C ILE A 31 -3.23 -15.20 5.92
N ILE A 32 -2.67 -15.13 7.12
CA ILE A 32 -2.00 -13.95 7.65
C ILE A 32 -0.71 -13.71 6.87
N PHE A 33 -0.59 -12.58 6.18
CA PHE A 33 0.59 -12.26 5.40
C PHE A 33 1.44 -11.11 5.97
N ALA A 34 0.89 -10.35 6.94
CA ALA A 34 1.61 -9.39 7.76
C ALA A 34 1.00 -9.35 9.16
N SER A 35 1.82 -9.21 10.19
CA SER A 35 1.38 -9.25 11.60
C SER A 35 2.34 -8.48 12.50
N THR A 36 1.82 -7.87 13.57
CA THR A 36 2.63 -7.35 14.68
C THR A 36 3.32 -8.46 15.47
N ASN A 37 2.78 -9.68 15.42
CA ASN A 37 3.42 -10.89 15.94
C ASN A 37 3.98 -11.72 14.78
N PRO A 38 5.31 -11.73 14.55
CA PRO A 38 5.90 -12.43 13.41
C PRO A 38 5.60 -13.93 13.35
N LYS A 39 5.34 -14.57 14.51
CA LYS A 39 5.02 -16.00 14.59
C LYS A 39 3.70 -16.34 13.91
N ARG A 40 2.80 -15.36 13.80
CA ARG A 40 1.49 -15.55 13.18
C ARG A 40 1.51 -15.48 11.66
N VAL A 41 2.58 -14.98 11.08
CA VAL A 41 2.68 -14.88 9.61
C VAL A 41 2.74 -16.27 8.98
N GLY A 42 1.80 -16.53 8.07
CA GLY A 42 1.60 -17.84 7.43
C GLY A 42 0.52 -18.69 8.09
N GLU A 43 0.02 -18.33 9.27
CA GLU A 43 -1.08 -19.04 9.90
C GLU A 43 -2.41 -18.79 9.18
N PHE A 44 -3.30 -19.78 9.28
CA PHE A 44 -4.68 -19.65 8.82
C PHE A 44 -5.52 -18.94 9.87
N HIS A 45 -6.41 -18.06 9.42
CA HIS A 45 -7.30 -17.26 10.26
C HIS A 45 -8.74 -17.42 9.76
N GLU A 46 -9.54 -18.23 10.44
CA GLU A 46 -10.88 -18.62 9.99
C GLU A 46 -11.79 -17.41 9.77
N ILE A 47 -11.87 -16.51 10.76
CA ILE A 47 -12.72 -15.31 10.67
C ILE A 47 -12.21 -14.35 9.58
N GLY A 48 -10.90 -14.28 9.36
CA GLY A 48 -10.35 -13.50 8.26
C GLY A 48 -10.83 -13.98 6.89
N LEU A 49 -10.94 -15.30 6.70
CA LEU A 49 -11.54 -15.88 5.50
C LEU A 49 -13.05 -15.54 5.40
N LYS A 50 -13.81 -15.68 6.50
CA LYS A 50 -15.24 -15.34 6.54
C LYS A 50 -15.49 -13.87 6.14
N VAL A 51 -14.70 -12.94 6.70
CA VAL A 51 -14.77 -11.51 6.35
C VAL A 51 -14.49 -11.30 4.87
N ALA A 52 -13.48 -11.99 4.32
CA ALA A 52 -13.14 -11.88 2.91
C ALA A 52 -14.27 -12.39 1.99
N GLN A 53 -14.99 -13.42 2.40
CA GLN A 53 -16.10 -13.99 1.64
C GLN A 53 -17.39 -13.18 1.73
N THR A 54 -17.69 -12.64 2.91
CA THR A 54 -18.94 -11.91 3.15
C THR A 54 -18.85 -10.43 2.89
N GLY A 55 -17.64 -9.86 2.93
CA GLY A 55 -17.42 -8.41 2.86
C GLY A 55 -17.93 -7.66 4.11
N GLN A 56 -18.26 -8.37 5.19
CA GLN A 56 -18.81 -7.80 6.41
C GLN A 56 -17.80 -7.84 7.55
N MET A 57 -17.85 -6.85 8.42
CA MET A 57 -17.11 -6.83 9.67
C MET A 57 -17.63 -7.95 10.61
N ILE A 58 -16.72 -8.66 11.25
CA ILE A 58 -17.04 -9.71 12.25
C ILE A 58 -16.27 -9.41 13.54
N GLU A 59 -17.02 -9.33 14.62
CA GLU A 59 -16.51 -9.26 15.99
C GLU A 59 -16.40 -10.67 16.56
N VAL A 60 -15.34 -10.94 17.30
CA VAL A 60 -15.10 -12.22 17.99
C VAL A 60 -14.89 -11.93 19.47
N THR A 61 -15.68 -12.56 20.30
CA THR A 61 -15.58 -12.44 21.77
C THR A 61 -14.75 -13.59 22.35
N ASP A 62 -14.32 -13.45 23.60
CA ASP A 62 -13.56 -14.50 24.30
C ASP A 62 -14.37 -15.79 24.53
N GLN A 63 -15.69 -15.74 24.34
CA GLN A 63 -16.59 -16.90 24.48
C GLN A 63 -16.65 -17.75 23.21
N GLU A 64 -16.13 -17.24 22.09
CA GLU A 64 -16.17 -17.89 20.79
C GLU A 64 -14.79 -18.47 20.43
N SER A 65 -14.79 -19.64 19.83
CA SER A 65 -13.56 -20.32 19.41
C SER A 65 -13.58 -20.55 17.91
N TYR A 66 -12.63 -19.93 17.21
CA TYR A 66 -12.40 -20.10 15.78
C TYR A 66 -10.93 -20.41 15.51
N PHE A 67 -10.66 -21.24 14.53
CA PHE A 67 -9.30 -21.67 14.25
C PHE A 67 -8.39 -20.49 13.88
N GLY A 68 -7.28 -20.34 14.58
CA GLY A 68 -6.30 -19.29 14.38
C GLY A 68 -6.80 -17.87 14.65
N THR A 69 -8.00 -17.71 15.29
CA THR A 69 -8.60 -16.41 15.58
C THR A 69 -8.55 -16.14 17.08
N GLN A 70 -8.21 -14.91 17.43
CA GLN A 70 -8.31 -14.39 18.82
C GLN A 70 -9.50 -13.44 18.91
N ALA A 71 -9.96 -13.17 20.13
CA ALA A 71 -10.96 -12.13 20.37
C ALA A 71 -10.52 -10.80 19.77
N GLY A 72 -11.44 -10.10 19.11
CA GLY A 72 -11.11 -8.89 18.41
C GLY A 72 -12.13 -8.50 17.34
N ILE A 73 -11.71 -7.58 16.47
CA ILE A 73 -12.50 -7.11 15.33
C ILE A 73 -11.76 -7.44 14.04
N ASN A 74 -12.49 -7.97 13.08
CA ASN A 74 -12.00 -8.28 11.74
C ASN A 74 -12.82 -7.51 10.71
N ILE A 75 -12.18 -6.65 9.91
CA ILE A 75 -12.86 -5.77 8.97
C ILE A 75 -12.30 -5.97 7.56
N PRO A 76 -13.15 -5.93 6.51
CA PRO A 76 -12.69 -5.97 5.14
C PRO A 76 -12.00 -4.65 4.78
N PHE A 77 -10.90 -4.73 4.06
CA PHE A 77 -10.21 -3.56 3.55
C PHE A 77 -10.30 -3.51 2.02
N TYR A 78 -11.08 -2.56 1.55
CA TYR A 78 -11.25 -2.27 0.12
C TYR A 78 -10.40 -1.07 -0.31
N TYR A 79 -9.73 -1.23 -1.45
CA TYR A 79 -9.01 -0.16 -2.12
C TYR A 79 -9.32 -0.21 -3.61
N ASN A 80 -9.72 0.92 -4.20
CA ASN A 80 -10.18 1.01 -5.60
C ASN A 80 -11.23 -0.07 -5.97
N CYS A 81 -12.23 -0.24 -5.10
CA CYS A 81 -13.32 -1.22 -5.23
C CYS A 81 -12.89 -2.70 -5.20
N GLU A 82 -11.62 -3.00 -4.94
CA GLU A 82 -11.09 -4.37 -4.81
C GLU A 82 -10.82 -4.70 -3.33
N LEU A 83 -11.23 -5.88 -2.87
CA LEU A 83 -10.89 -6.38 -1.55
C LEU A 83 -9.41 -6.79 -1.52
N LEU A 84 -8.58 -6.02 -0.84
CA LEU A 84 -7.13 -6.29 -0.76
C LEU A 84 -6.76 -7.19 0.41
N ALA A 85 -7.44 -7.05 1.54
CA ALA A 85 -7.14 -7.79 2.76
C ALA A 85 -8.32 -7.74 3.73
N THR A 86 -8.29 -8.60 4.73
CA THR A 86 -9.00 -8.42 6.01
C THR A 86 -7.99 -7.87 7.02
N ILE A 87 -8.38 -6.85 7.78
CA ILE A 87 -7.60 -6.30 8.89
C ILE A 87 -8.19 -6.87 10.18
N GLY A 88 -7.42 -7.67 10.91
CA GLY A 88 -7.77 -8.17 12.23
C GLY A 88 -7.05 -7.37 13.33
N ILE A 89 -7.79 -6.97 14.37
CA ILE A 89 -7.24 -6.28 15.54
C ILE A 89 -7.67 -7.08 16.77
N SER A 90 -6.68 -7.55 17.54
CA SER A 90 -6.92 -8.34 18.75
C SER A 90 -7.29 -7.46 19.92
N GLY A 91 -8.17 -7.97 20.78
CA GLY A 91 -8.61 -7.30 22.02
C GLY A 91 -10.13 -7.32 22.19
N ASN A 92 -10.62 -6.74 23.26
CA ASN A 92 -12.07 -6.67 23.50
C ASN A 92 -12.75 -5.81 22.40
N PRO A 93 -13.74 -6.32 21.65
CA PRO A 93 -14.37 -5.61 20.54
C PRO A 93 -14.87 -4.22 20.90
N ASN A 94 -15.47 -4.05 22.09
CA ASN A 94 -15.96 -2.76 22.57
C ASN A 94 -14.85 -1.70 22.75
N GLN A 95 -13.61 -2.13 22.96
CA GLN A 95 -12.47 -1.25 23.18
C GLN A 95 -11.69 -0.99 21.88
N VAL A 96 -11.58 -2.01 21.02
CA VAL A 96 -10.74 -1.94 19.82
C VAL A 96 -11.46 -1.42 18.57
N GLY A 97 -12.79 -1.27 18.59
CA GLY A 97 -13.59 -0.83 17.43
C GLY A 97 -13.11 0.48 16.80
N LYS A 98 -12.75 1.45 17.62
CA LYS A 98 -12.19 2.74 17.15
C LYS A 98 -10.86 2.56 16.40
N TYR A 99 -10.05 1.59 16.77
CA TYR A 99 -8.77 1.30 16.13
C TYR A 99 -8.95 0.59 14.79
N ALA A 100 -10.06 -0.16 14.61
CA ALA A 100 -10.38 -0.78 13.33
C ALA A 100 -10.59 0.27 12.23
N LEU A 101 -11.38 1.31 12.51
CA LEU A 101 -11.57 2.43 11.58
C LEU A 101 -10.27 3.22 11.34
N LEU A 102 -9.47 3.43 12.39
CA LEU A 102 -8.18 4.09 12.28
C LEU A 102 -7.24 3.28 11.38
N ALA A 103 -7.16 1.95 11.59
CA ALA A 103 -6.34 1.06 10.77
C ALA A 103 -6.73 1.11 9.30
N GLN A 104 -8.03 1.10 8.97
CA GLN A 104 -8.49 1.26 7.58
C GLN A 104 -8.05 2.60 6.98
N LYS A 105 -8.22 3.70 7.72
CA LYS A 105 -7.85 5.04 7.25
C LYS A 105 -6.34 5.17 7.04
N MET A 106 -5.54 4.73 8.01
CA MET A 106 -4.08 4.76 7.91
C MET A 106 -3.57 3.90 6.75
N THR A 107 -4.11 2.67 6.61
CA THR A 107 -3.77 1.79 5.50
C THR A 107 -4.04 2.47 4.15
N ARG A 108 -5.21 3.12 4.01
CA ARG A 108 -5.59 3.83 2.79
C ARG A 108 -4.65 5.00 2.48
N LEU A 109 -4.29 5.79 3.49
CA LEU A 109 -3.39 6.95 3.34
C LEU A 109 -1.99 6.50 2.92
N ILE A 110 -1.43 5.48 3.57
CA ILE A 110 -0.09 4.97 3.26
C ILE A 110 -0.07 4.35 1.84
N LEU A 111 -1.12 3.62 1.45
CA LEU A 111 -1.21 3.10 0.08
C LEU A 111 -1.29 4.22 -0.96
N LYS A 112 -2.06 5.27 -0.68
CA LYS A 112 -2.18 6.41 -1.59
C LYS A 112 -0.86 7.18 -1.72
N GLU A 113 -0.17 7.40 -0.63
CA GLU A 113 1.17 8.00 -0.62
C GLU A 113 2.14 7.18 -1.45
N HIS A 114 2.18 5.87 -1.22
CA HIS A 114 3.05 4.96 -1.97
C HIS A 114 2.73 4.91 -3.48
N GLU A 115 1.46 5.04 -3.87
CA GLU A 115 1.07 5.16 -5.29
C GLU A 115 1.57 6.46 -5.91
N LEU A 116 1.45 7.58 -5.18
CA LEU A 116 1.94 8.88 -5.65
C LEU A 116 3.46 8.87 -5.82
N ASP A 117 4.20 8.32 -4.85
CA ASP A 117 5.65 8.18 -4.94
C ASP A 117 6.07 7.31 -6.13
N TYR A 118 5.33 6.22 -6.39
CA TYR A 118 5.60 5.34 -7.52
C TYR A 118 5.36 6.06 -8.86
N LEU A 119 4.29 6.85 -8.97
CA LEU A 119 4.01 7.66 -10.15
C LEU A 119 5.05 8.76 -10.37
N ASP A 120 5.46 9.44 -9.30
CA ASP A 120 6.51 10.47 -9.35
C ASP A 120 7.88 9.88 -9.71
N PHE A 121 8.22 8.71 -9.17
CA PHE A 121 9.44 7.99 -9.54
C PHE A 121 9.42 7.56 -11.01
N GLY A 122 8.29 7.05 -11.49
CA GLY A 122 8.09 6.70 -12.89
C GLY A 122 8.30 7.91 -13.81
N ARG A 123 7.67 9.04 -13.49
CA ARG A 123 7.80 10.30 -14.24
C ARG A 123 9.24 10.82 -14.27
N LYS A 124 9.91 10.84 -13.13
CA LYS A 124 11.32 11.28 -13.05
C LYS A 124 12.26 10.37 -13.85
N ASN A 125 11.99 9.07 -13.84
CA ASN A 125 12.79 8.11 -14.59
C ASN A 125 12.57 8.25 -16.11
N GLU A 126 11.34 8.43 -16.57
CA GLU A 126 11.04 8.70 -17.99
C GLU A 126 11.67 10.00 -18.47
N ALA A 127 11.54 11.08 -17.70
CA ALA A 127 12.20 12.34 -17.99
C ALA A 127 13.73 12.19 -18.05
N SER A 128 14.32 11.47 -17.12
CA SER A 128 15.76 11.21 -17.09
C SER A 128 16.23 10.44 -18.33
N ILE A 129 15.47 9.42 -18.76
CA ILE A 129 15.79 8.65 -19.98
C ILE A 129 15.74 9.54 -21.22
N VAL A 130 14.67 10.33 -21.38
CA VAL A 130 14.53 11.24 -22.53
C VAL A 130 15.65 12.28 -22.55
N LEU A 131 15.92 12.94 -21.42
CA LEU A 131 16.97 13.94 -21.30
C LEU A 131 18.36 13.33 -21.59
N HIS A 132 18.64 12.12 -21.10
CA HIS A 132 19.91 11.43 -21.34
C HIS A 132 20.12 11.14 -22.82
N HIS A 133 19.08 10.64 -23.53
CA HIS A 133 19.16 10.41 -24.97
C HIS A 133 19.35 11.69 -25.76
N LEU A 134 18.67 12.78 -25.37
CA LEU A 134 18.82 14.09 -26.02
C LEU A 134 20.23 14.66 -25.83
N VAL A 135 20.81 14.54 -24.64
CA VAL A 135 22.18 15.03 -24.35
C VAL A 135 23.24 14.22 -25.07
N GLU A 136 23.05 12.90 -25.19
CA GLU A 136 24.00 12.02 -25.86
C GLU A 136 23.82 11.97 -27.40
N GLY A 137 22.79 12.64 -27.94
CA GLY A 137 22.48 12.62 -29.37
C GLY A 137 22.06 11.23 -29.87
N ARG A 138 21.50 10.40 -28.99
CA ARG A 138 21.00 9.07 -29.36
C ARG A 138 19.58 9.17 -29.90
N GLU A 139 19.27 8.27 -30.85
CA GLU A 139 17.88 8.14 -31.33
C GLU A 139 16.96 7.76 -30.20
N LEU A 140 15.89 8.53 -30.02
CA LEU A 140 14.81 8.25 -29.07
C LEU A 140 13.59 7.83 -29.87
N ASP A 141 12.89 6.79 -29.38
CA ASP A 141 11.62 6.38 -29.97
C ASP A 141 10.63 7.55 -29.90
N TYR A 142 10.04 7.91 -31.04
CA TYR A 142 9.10 9.01 -31.18
C TYR A 142 7.89 8.91 -30.23
N TYR A 143 7.47 7.70 -29.88
CA TYR A 143 6.40 7.46 -28.93
C TYR A 143 6.75 7.97 -27.53
N TYR A 144 7.96 7.66 -27.03
CA TYR A 144 8.43 8.13 -25.72
C TYR A 144 8.65 9.65 -25.69
N LEU A 145 9.21 10.19 -26.79
CA LEU A 145 9.40 11.63 -26.92
C LEU A 145 8.07 12.38 -26.88
N ASN A 146 7.07 11.93 -27.63
CA ASN A 146 5.74 12.54 -27.63
C ASN A 146 5.04 12.47 -26.25
N GLN A 147 5.15 11.35 -25.56
CA GLN A 147 4.62 11.25 -24.20
C GLN A 147 5.28 12.27 -23.26
N PHE A 148 6.59 12.38 -23.31
CA PHE A 148 7.35 13.34 -22.52
C PHE A 148 6.92 14.79 -22.84
N LEU A 149 6.89 15.18 -24.11
CA LEU A 149 6.49 16.51 -24.54
C LEU A 149 5.07 16.87 -24.09
N ASN A 150 4.11 15.95 -24.27
CA ASN A 150 2.73 16.14 -23.82
C ASN A 150 2.62 16.26 -22.29
N GLN A 151 3.35 15.43 -21.55
CA GLN A 151 3.33 15.42 -20.10
C GLN A 151 3.85 16.73 -19.49
N TYR A 152 4.90 17.31 -20.09
CA TYR A 152 5.51 18.55 -19.61
C TYR A 152 5.00 19.78 -20.35
N HIS A 153 3.95 19.64 -21.19
CA HIS A 153 3.38 20.71 -22.01
C HIS A 153 4.41 21.40 -22.90
N LEU A 154 5.37 20.62 -23.41
CA LEU A 154 6.41 21.09 -24.31
C LEU A 154 5.97 20.91 -25.77
N SER A 155 6.55 21.72 -26.68
CA SER A 155 6.25 21.66 -28.11
C SER A 155 7.50 21.34 -28.91
N GLU A 156 7.42 20.43 -29.87
CA GLU A 156 8.53 20.14 -30.81
C GLU A 156 8.97 21.34 -31.64
N LYS A 157 8.12 22.35 -31.76
CA LYS A 157 8.38 23.55 -32.58
C LYS A 157 9.08 24.67 -31.80
N THR A 158 9.41 24.45 -30.56
CA THR A 158 10.04 25.44 -29.67
C THR A 158 11.45 25.03 -29.34
N ASP A 159 12.38 25.98 -29.42
CA ASP A 159 13.77 25.76 -29.02
C ASP A 159 13.87 25.73 -27.49
N TYR A 160 14.50 24.67 -26.95
CA TYR A 160 14.74 24.51 -25.51
C TYR A 160 16.25 24.55 -25.22
N ARG A 161 16.57 25.02 -24.02
CA ARG A 161 17.96 24.99 -23.51
C ARG A 161 18.00 24.13 -22.27
N LEU A 162 18.92 23.19 -22.21
CA LEU A 162 19.24 22.40 -21.03
C LEU A 162 20.29 23.12 -20.20
N LEU A 163 19.98 23.38 -18.93
CA LEU A 163 20.95 23.91 -17.96
C LEU A 163 21.25 22.79 -16.95
N THR A 164 22.52 22.45 -16.81
CA THR A 164 23.00 21.48 -15.82
C THR A 164 23.70 22.22 -14.69
N PHE A 165 23.40 21.84 -13.44
CA PHE A 165 24.02 22.38 -12.24
C PHE A 165 24.65 21.23 -11.45
N GLU A 166 25.90 21.40 -11.06
CA GLU A 166 26.56 20.50 -10.14
C GLU A 166 26.31 21.01 -8.70
N ILE A 167 25.64 20.19 -7.89
CA ILE A 167 25.38 20.53 -6.49
C ILE A 167 26.37 19.73 -5.63
N ASN A 168 27.37 20.42 -5.10
CA ASN A 168 28.25 19.83 -4.10
C ASN A 168 27.50 19.77 -2.77
N SER A 169 27.03 18.58 -2.37
CA SER A 169 26.56 18.33 -1.01
C SER A 169 27.80 18.27 -0.07
N GLN A 170 27.91 19.23 0.80
CA GLN A 170 28.82 19.17 1.97
C GLN A 170 28.26 18.24 3.02
#